data_abd03dd1cdc118abd8e0c97cb91d7bfd
#
_entry.id   abd03dd1cdc118abd8e0c97cb91d7bfd
#
_cell.length_a   1.000
_cell.length_b   1.000
_cell.length_c   1.000
_cell.angle_alpha   90.00
_cell.angle_beta   90.00
_cell.angle_gamma   90.00
#
_symmetry.space_group_name_H-M   'P 1'
#
loop_
_entity.id
_entity.type
_entity.pdbx_description
1 polymer ?
#
loop_
_entity_poly.entity_id
_entity_poly.type
_entity_poly.pdbx_seq_one_letter_code
_entity_poly.pdbx_strand_id
1 'polypeptide(L)'
;MPMLMREKRFTVDRIGGKAVAITGAARGIGYATAEALRDRGARVVIGDRDVEALQAAVSTLGPDRVSGYPLDVTDRESFTSFLKHAHVDGGGHIDVLINNAGVMPIGGLLDQSERALRSAIEVNFYGVITGCQLVLPEMIDRGAGHIINVASLAGLMPVPGQTVYAGTKSAVISFSSAMADEFADRGIQVSVVMPPFTRTELISGTAQTRANRPVEPQDIAAAIVRALDKPKTHVSVPGGIRFVLGPLGLLGPRGRRWVSRRVGTDKVFLEFDTAARQGYERRAQAALGVVGEELQP
;
A
#
# COMPACT_ATOMS: atom_id res chain seq x y z
N MET A 1 28.27 -32.92 33.72
CA MET A 1 27.81 -31.59 33.26
C MET A 1 26.91 -31.82 32.04
N PRO A 2 25.55 -31.77 32.16
CA PRO A 2 24.68 -32.08 31.03
C PRO A 2 24.57 -30.85 30.13
N MET A 3 24.87 -31.06 28.86
CA MET A 3 24.76 -30.13 27.76
C MET A 3 23.27 -29.78 27.55
N LEU A 4 22.90 -28.56 27.89
CA LEU A 4 21.54 -28.03 27.64
C LEU A 4 21.29 -28.05 26.15
N MET A 5 20.50 -29.00 25.68
CA MET A 5 19.89 -28.98 24.36
C MET A 5 19.00 -27.73 24.27
N ARG A 6 19.42 -26.79 23.46
CA ARG A 6 18.64 -25.61 23.08
C ARG A 6 17.44 -26.10 22.27
N GLU A 7 16.27 -26.22 22.91
CA GLU A 7 15.01 -26.49 22.21
C GLU A 7 14.87 -25.53 21.05
N LYS A 8 14.85 -26.05 19.83
CA LYS A 8 14.42 -25.31 18.65
C LYS A 8 12.96 -24.91 18.90
N ARG A 9 12.71 -23.67 19.29
CA ARG A 9 11.36 -23.11 19.25
C ARG A 9 10.85 -23.29 17.82
N PHE A 10 9.94 -24.22 17.62
CA PHE A 10 9.16 -24.30 16.40
C PHE A 10 8.39 -22.98 16.28
N THR A 11 8.85 -22.10 15.42
CA THR A 11 8.07 -20.91 15.05
C THR A 11 6.90 -21.41 14.23
N VAL A 12 5.68 -21.29 14.78
CA VAL A 12 4.44 -21.59 14.04
C VAL A 12 4.45 -20.71 12.79
N ASP A 13 4.39 -21.31 11.62
CA ASP A 13 4.25 -20.57 10.37
C ASP A 13 2.86 -19.89 10.37
N ARG A 14 2.86 -18.57 10.39
CA ARG A 14 1.62 -17.78 10.43
C ARG A 14 1.10 -17.40 9.05
N ILE A 15 1.78 -17.81 7.98
CA ILE A 15 1.46 -17.41 6.60
C ILE A 15 1.03 -18.62 5.77
N GLY A 16 1.68 -19.76 5.94
CA GLY A 16 1.36 -20.98 5.21
C GLY A 16 -0.13 -21.34 5.33
N GLY A 17 -0.79 -21.53 4.19
CA GLY A 17 -2.22 -21.84 4.08
C GLY A 17 -3.19 -20.69 4.31
N LYS A 18 -2.73 -19.49 4.68
CA LYS A 18 -3.57 -18.31 4.86
C LYS A 18 -4.17 -17.80 3.55
N ALA A 19 -5.41 -17.34 3.61
CA ALA A 19 -6.10 -16.66 2.54
C ALA A 19 -5.82 -15.16 2.60
N VAL A 20 -5.15 -14.63 1.56
CA VAL A 20 -4.69 -13.24 1.51
C VAL A 20 -5.27 -12.53 0.30
N ALA A 21 -6.03 -11.47 0.51
CA ALA A 21 -6.55 -10.58 -0.53
C ALA A 21 -5.68 -9.32 -0.63
N ILE A 22 -5.24 -8.93 -1.84
CA ILE A 22 -4.35 -7.78 -2.05
C ILE A 22 -4.92 -6.88 -3.15
N THR A 23 -5.11 -5.60 -2.87
CA THR A 23 -5.58 -4.61 -3.85
C THR A 23 -4.41 -3.92 -4.56
N GLY A 24 -4.56 -3.58 -5.85
CA GLY A 24 -3.53 -2.92 -6.65
C GLY A 24 -2.28 -3.80 -6.81
N ALA A 25 -2.46 -5.07 -7.15
CA ALA A 25 -1.39 -6.06 -7.07
C ALA A 25 -0.94 -6.61 -8.44
N ALA A 26 -1.34 -6.01 -9.55
CA ALA A 26 -0.82 -6.37 -10.87
C ALA A 26 0.66 -5.97 -11.05
N ARG A 27 1.18 -5.06 -10.23
CA ARG A 27 2.57 -4.55 -10.32
C ARG A 27 3.08 -4.01 -8.98
N GLY A 28 4.35 -3.60 -8.95
CA GLY A 28 4.97 -2.87 -7.85
C GLY A 28 4.96 -3.61 -6.51
N ILE A 29 4.62 -2.89 -5.44
CA ILE A 29 4.62 -3.42 -4.07
C ILE A 29 3.61 -4.56 -3.92
N GLY A 30 2.40 -4.41 -4.48
CA GLY A 30 1.36 -5.43 -4.40
C GLY A 30 1.78 -6.74 -5.05
N TYR A 31 2.35 -6.68 -6.25
CA TYR A 31 2.89 -7.85 -6.97
C TYR A 31 4.00 -8.54 -6.18
N ALA A 32 5.02 -7.77 -5.73
CA ALA A 32 6.12 -8.33 -4.95
C ALA A 32 5.64 -8.96 -3.63
N THR A 33 4.57 -8.38 -3.03
CA THR A 33 3.95 -8.93 -1.83
C THR A 33 3.20 -10.22 -2.12
N ALA A 34 2.47 -10.29 -3.25
CA ALA A 34 1.79 -11.51 -3.69
C ALA A 34 2.80 -12.64 -3.93
N GLU A 35 3.91 -12.36 -4.62
CA GLU A 35 5.00 -13.30 -4.84
C GLU A 35 5.58 -13.82 -3.51
N ALA A 36 5.96 -12.93 -2.60
CA ALA A 36 6.55 -13.31 -1.32
C ALA A 36 5.60 -14.14 -0.44
N LEU A 37 4.29 -13.87 -0.47
CA LEU A 37 3.28 -14.63 0.29
C LEU A 37 2.98 -15.96 -0.35
N ARG A 38 2.89 -16.05 -1.68
CA ARG A 38 2.78 -17.32 -2.42
C ARG A 38 3.94 -18.26 -2.06
N ASP A 39 5.17 -17.75 -2.06
CA ASP A 39 6.38 -18.52 -1.76
C ASP A 39 6.40 -19.02 -0.30
N ARG A 40 5.69 -18.32 0.60
CA ARG A 40 5.43 -18.76 1.97
C ARG A 40 4.22 -19.70 2.10
N GLY A 41 3.64 -20.12 0.96
CA GLY A 41 2.55 -21.09 0.93
C GLY A 41 1.15 -20.52 1.21
N ALA A 42 0.95 -19.20 1.18
CA ALA A 42 -0.37 -18.58 1.24
C ALA A 42 -1.17 -18.86 -0.04
N ARG A 43 -2.49 -18.81 0.05
CA ARG A 43 -3.43 -18.64 -1.06
C ARG A 43 -3.64 -17.14 -1.26
N VAL A 44 -3.25 -16.63 -2.41
CA VAL A 44 -3.24 -15.20 -2.65
C VAL A 44 -4.25 -14.84 -3.74
N VAL A 45 -5.12 -13.89 -3.43
CA VAL A 45 -6.06 -13.33 -4.40
C VAL A 45 -5.69 -11.87 -4.65
N ILE A 46 -5.36 -11.57 -5.90
CA ILE A 46 -4.93 -10.23 -6.29
C ILE A 46 -6.04 -9.52 -7.06
N GLY A 47 -6.25 -8.25 -6.73
CA GLY A 47 -7.17 -7.36 -7.44
C GLY A 47 -6.45 -6.19 -8.05
N ASP A 48 -6.78 -5.87 -9.29
CA ASP A 48 -6.30 -4.66 -9.95
C ASP A 48 -7.33 -4.20 -10.97
N ARG A 49 -7.28 -2.93 -11.30
CA ARG A 49 -8.16 -2.32 -12.28
C ARG A 49 -7.66 -2.54 -13.71
N ASP A 50 -6.37 -2.64 -13.89
CA ASP A 50 -5.70 -2.98 -15.15
C ASP A 50 -5.80 -4.49 -15.37
N VAL A 51 -6.85 -4.91 -16.08
CA VAL A 51 -7.17 -6.34 -16.28
C VAL A 51 -6.07 -7.07 -17.07
N GLU A 52 -5.47 -6.42 -18.04
CA GLU A 52 -4.39 -7.02 -18.85
C GLU A 52 -3.15 -7.28 -17.98
N ALA A 53 -2.72 -6.27 -17.21
CA ALA A 53 -1.60 -6.43 -16.30
C ALA A 53 -1.90 -7.45 -15.18
N LEU A 54 -3.15 -7.52 -14.71
CA LEU A 54 -3.60 -8.49 -13.72
C LEU A 54 -3.47 -9.92 -14.25
N GLN A 55 -3.92 -10.17 -15.46
CA GLN A 55 -3.81 -11.50 -16.12
C GLN A 55 -2.36 -11.90 -16.32
N ALA A 56 -1.50 -10.97 -16.76
CA ALA A 56 -0.07 -11.19 -16.88
C ALA A 56 0.58 -11.52 -15.52
N ALA A 57 0.19 -10.81 -14.47
CA ALA A 57 0.66 -11.05 -13.10
C ALA A 57 0.29 -12.45 -12.61
N VAL A 58 -0.97 -12.87 -12.76
CA VAL A 58 -1.44 -14.20 -12.37
C VAL A 58 -0.69 -15.29 -13.13
N SER A 59 -0.54 -15.12 -14.46
CA SER A 59 0.20 -16.07 -15.28
C SER A 59 1.65 -16.24 -14.82
N THR A 60 2.32 -15.15 -14.47
CA THR A 60 3.72 -15.17 -14.01
C THR A 60 3.85 -15.74 -12.59
N LEU A 61 2.94 -15.38 -11.70
CA LEU A 61 2.95 -15.89 -10.32
C LEU A 61 2.56 -17.36 -10.21
N GLY A 62 1.87 -17.89 -11.20
CA GLY A 62 1.38 -19.27 -11.24
C GLY A 62 -0.01 -19.44 -10.62
N PRO A 63 -0.95 -20.03 -11.36
CA PRO A 63 -2.36 -20.08 -10.98
C PRO A 63 -2.68 -21.04 -9.83
N ASP A 64 -1.75 -21.91 -9.43
CA ASP A 64 -2.01 -22.92 -8.40
C ASP A 64 -2.28 -22.31 -7.01
N ARG A 65 -1.73 -21.12 -6.73
CA ARG A 65 -1.86 -20.43 -5.43
C ARG A 65 -2.20 -18.96 -5.56
N VAL A 66 -2.28 -18.44 -6.79
CA VAL A 66 -2.60 -17.04 -7.05
C VAL A 66 -3.74 -16.95 -8.03
N SER A 67 -4.84 -16.34 -7.62
CA SER A 67 -5.95 -15.96 -8.52
C SER A 67 -6.06 -14.44 -8.61
N GLY A 68 -6.70 -13.95 -9.68
CA GLY A 68 -6.81 -12.53 -9.93
C GLY A 68 -8.18 -12.14 -10.46
N TYR A 69 -8.74 -11.05 -9.92
CA TYR A 69 -10.06 -10.53 -10.29
C TYR A 69 -10.01 -9.03 -10.50
N PRO A 70 -10.74 -8.50 -11.49
CA PRO A 70 -10.86 -7.06 -11.69
C PRO A 70 -11.35 -6.38 -10.41
N LEU A 71 -10.71 -5.27 -10.05
CA LEU A 71 -11.06 -4.52 -8.85
C LEU A 71 -10.86 -3.02 -9.04
N ASP A 72 -11.94 -2.27 -8.97
CA ASP A 72 -11.92 -0.84 -8.70
C ASP A 72 -12.21 -0.59 -7.22
N VAL A 73 -11.22 -0.13 -6.47
CA VAL A 73 -11.36 0.12 -5.02
C VAL A 73 -12.27 1.32 -4.71
N THR A 74 -12.61 2.15 -5.70
CA THR A 74 -13.54 3.29 -5.57
C THR A 74 -14.99 2.87 -5.76
N ASP A 75 -15.22 1.67 -6.32
CA ASP A 75 -16.54 1.08 -6.50
C ASP A 75 -16.78 -0.01 -5.44
N ARG A 76 -17.77 0.24 -4.58
CA ARG A 76 -18.14 -0.69 -3.51
C ARG A 76 -18.63 -2.05 -4.02
N GLU A 77 -19.33 -2.08 -5.15
CA GLU A 77 -19.84 -3.33 -5.73
C GLU A 77 -18.68 -4.16 -6.30
N SER A 78 -17.75 -3.52 -7.01
CA SER A 78 -16.52 -4.12 -7.48
C SER A 78 -15.71 -4.71 -6.33
N PHE A 79 -15.52 -3.96 -5.24
CA PHE A 79 -14.81 -4.43 -4.06
C PHE A 79 -15.52 -5.60 -3.39
N THR A 80 -16.83 -5.54 -3.26
CA THR A 80 -17.65 -6.64 -2.72
C THR A 80 -17.51 -7.90 -3.55
N SER A 81 -17.55 -7.79 -4.88
CA SER A 81 -17.35 -8.91 -5.80
C SER A 81 -15.95 -9.52 -5.64
N PHE A 82 -14.91 -8.68 -5.60
CA PHE A 82 -13.54 -9.12 -5.39
C PHE A 82 -13.37 -9.92 -4.08
N LEU A 83 -13.91 -9.42 -2.96
CA LEU A 83 -13.82 -10.11 -1.67
C LEU A 83 -14.62 -11.41 -1.65
N LYS A 84 -15.75 -11.51 -2.38
CA LYS A 84 -16.48 -12.78 -2.55
C LYS A 84 -15.61 -13.84 -3.25
N HIS A 85 -14.93 -13.46 -4.33
CA HIS A 85 -13.98 -14.36 -4.97
C HIS A 85 -12.82 -14.73 -4.04
N ALA A 86 -12.26 -13.76 -3.32
CA ALA A 86 -11.19 -14.01 -2.35
C ALA A 86 -11.63 -14.95 -1.22
N HIS A 87 -12.87 -14.86 -0.77
CA HIS A 87 -13.46 -15.78 0.21
C HIS A 87 -13.53 -17.23 -0.35
N VAL A 88 -14.02 -17.40 -1.58
CA VAL A 88 -14.13 -18.71 -2.22
C VAL A 88 -12.75 -19.34 -2.44
N ASP A 89 -11.85 -18.65 -3.10
CA ASP A 89 -10.49 -19.13 -3.40
C ASP A 89 -9.63 -19.28 -2.15
N GLY A 90 -9.94 -18.50 -1.12
CA GLY A 90 -9.35 -18.58 0.21
C GLY A 90 -9.73 -19.84 0.99
N GLY A 91 -10.76 -20.56 0.54
CA GLY A 91 -11.29 -21.75 1.22
C GLY A 91 -12.35 -21.43 2.26
N GLY A 92 -13.19 -20.43 2.00
CA GLY A 92 -14.36 -20.04 2.78
C GLY A 92 -14.10 -18.96 3.83
N HIS A 93 -12.97 -18.25 3.73
CA HIS A 93 -12.69 -17.08 4.57
C HIS A 93 -11.51 -16.26 4.04
N ILE A 94 -11.36 -15.03 4.55
CA ILE A 94 -10.21 -14.17 4.30
C ILE A 94 -9.46 -13.96 5.62
N ASP A 95 -8.20 -14.41 5.70
CA ASP A 95 -7.36 -14.20 6.88
C ASP A 95 -6.70 -12.82 6.88
N VAL A 96 -6.32 -12.32 5.71
CA VAL A 96 -5.57 -11.08 5.55
C VAL A 96 -6.14 -10.26 4.41
N LEU A 97 -6.42 -8.98 4.66
CA LEU A 97 -6.66 -7.99 3.62
C LEU A 97 -5.47 -7.01 3.57
N ILE A 98 -4.89 -6.82 2.39
CA ILE A 98 -3.84 -5.83 2.15
C ILE A 98 -4.38 -4.74 1.23
N ASN A 99 -4.74 -3.60 1.79
CA ASN A 99 -5.11 -2.39 1.06
C ASN A 99 -3.84 -1.71 0.55
N ASN A 100 -3.43 -2.06 -0.68
CA ASN A 100 -2.21 -1.56 -1.30
C ASN A 100 -2.49 -0.64 -2.49
N ALA A 101 -3.66 -0.71 -3.12
CA ALA A 101 -4.01 0.17 -4.24
C ALA A 101 -3.76 1.65 -3.90
N GLY A 102 -3.18 2.39 -4.84
CA GLY A 102 -2.88 3.79 -4.61
C GLY A 102 -2.42 4.53 -5.86
N VAL A 103 -2.71 5.82 -5.91
CA VAL A 103 -2.28 6.74 -6.95
C VAL A 103 -1.57 7.93 -6.32
N MET A 104 -0.64 8.53 -7.06
CA MET A 104 0.18 9.64 -6.56
C MET A 104 0.23 10.77 -7.60
N PRO A 105 -0.77 11.68 -7.62
CA PRO A 105 -0.62 12.93 -8.36
C PRO A 105 0.49 13.77 -7.72
N ILE A 106 1.34 14.36 -8.57
CA ILE A 106 2.46 15.22 -8.15
C ILE A 106 2.43 16.53 -8.93
N GLY A 107 3.10 17.54 -8.42
CA GLY A 107 3.13 18.90 -8.99
C GLY A 107 2.56 19.93 -8.03
N GLY A 108 2.57 21.20 -8.43
CA GLY A 108 1.97 22.28 -7.66
C GLY A 108 0.47 22.04 -7.40
N LEU A 109 -0.02 22.42 -6.24
CA LEU A 109 -1.44 22.20 -5.89
C LEU A 109 -2.39 22.87 -6.88
N LEU A 110 -2.00 24.03 -7.42
CA LEU A 110 -2.81 24.78 -8.38
C LEU A 110 -2.72 24.21 -9.81
N ASP A 111 -1.70 23.40 -10.10
CA ASP A 111 -1.45 22.80 -11.41
C ASP A 111 -2.10 21.44 -11.56
N GLN A 112 -2.59 20.86 -10.45
CA GLN A 112 -3.26 19.55 -10.45
C GLN A 112 -4.75 19.71 -10.73
N SER A 113 -5.30 18.88 -11.62
CA SER A 113 -6.73 18.89 -11.90
C SER A 113 -7.53 18.43 -10.67
N GLU A 114 -8.73 19.01 -10.46
CA GLU A 114 -9.66 18.60 -9.40
C GLU A 114 -9.92 17.10 -9.45
N ARG A 115 -10.02 16.55 -10.63
CA ARG A 115 -10.24 15.12 -10.86
C ARG A 115 -9.07 14.26 -10.31
N ALA A 116 -7.82 14.65 -10.56
CA ALA A 116 -6.65 13.93 -10.03
C ALA A 116 -6.62 13.99 -8.49
N LEU A 117 -6.97 15.14 -7.92
CA LEU A 117 -7.04 15.33 -6.47
C LEU A 117 -8.16 14.48 -5.84
N ARG A 118 -9.36 14.48 -6.41
CA ARG A 118 -10.47 13.64 -5.95
C ARG A 118 -10.12 12.15 -6.04
N SER A 119 -9.58 11.73 -7.18
CA SER A 119 -9.14 10.34 -7.38
C SER A 119 -8.13 9.90 -6.32
N ALA A 120 -7.20 10.76 -5.94
CA ALA A 120 -6.23 10.44 -4.88
C ALA A 120 -6.92 10.20 -3.53
N ILE A 121 -7.96 10.95 -3.20
CA ILE A 121 -8.74 10.76 -1.97
C ILE A 121 -9.55 9.48 -2.05
N GLU A 122 -10.26 9.26 -3.15
CA GLU A 122 -11.10 8.09 -3.35
C GLU A 122 -10.30 6.78 -3.33
N VAL A 123 -9.21 6.71 -4.08
CA VAL A 123 -8.38 5.49 -4.15
C VAL A 123 -7.59 5.28 -2.86
N ASN A 124 -6.84 6.30 -2.41
CA ASN A 124 -5.84 6.13 -1.36
C ASN A 124 -6.43 6.07 0.05
N PHE A 125 -7.64 6.63 0.26
CA PHE A 125 -8.24 6.69 1.58
C PHE A 125 -9.64 6.08 1.62
N TYR A 126 -10.57 6.49 0.76
CA TYR A 126 -11.92 5.95 0.79
C TYR A 126 -11.96 4.47 0.42
N GLY A 127 -11.17 4.05 -0.58
CA GLY A 127 -10.98 2.63 -0.92
C GLY A 127 -10.44 1.80 0.24
N VAL A 128 -9.53 2.34 1.05
CA VAL A 128 -9.05 1.68 2.28
C VAL A 128 -10.19 1.51 3.29
N ILE A 129 -11.00 2.55 3.52
CA ILE A 129 -12.17 2.48 4.42
C ILE A 129 -13.14 1.41 3.92
N THR A 130 -13.47 1.41 2.63
CA THR A 130 -14.40 0.45 2.01
C THR A 130 -13.92 -0.97 2.19
N GLY A 131 -12.64 -1.26 1.90
CA GLY A 131 -12.05 -2.58 2.09
C GLY A 131 -12.12 -3.06 3.54
N CYS A 132 -11.78 -2.18 4.49
CA CYS A 132 -11.88 -2.48 5.91
C CYS A 132 -13.33 -2.79 6.33
N GLN A 133 -14.29 -1.94 5.94
CA GLN A 133 -15.71 -2.14 6.26
C GLN A 133 -16.28 -3.44 5.71
N LEU A 134 -15.84 -3.86 4.54
CA LEU A 134 -16.35 -5.06 3.88
C LEU A 134 -15.79 -6.36 4.48
N VAL A 135 -14.53 -6.35 4.94
CA VAL A 135 -13.89 -7.58 5.47
C VAL A 135 -14.07 -7.75 6.98
N LEU A 136 -14.21 -6.67 7.73
CA LEU A 136 -14.29 -6.69 9.19
C LEU A 136 -15.41 -7.58 9.76
N PRO A 137 -16.66 -7.58 9.25
CA PRO A 137 -17.71 -8.41 9.81
C PRO A 137 -17.32 -9.89 9.87
N GLU A 138 -16.83 -10.45 8.78
CA GLU A 138 -16.37 -11.86 8.73
C GLU A 138 -15.19 -12.12 9.67
N MET A 139 -14.21 -11.21 9.74
CA MET A 139 -13.06 -11.36 10.62
C MET A 139 -13.46 -11.29 12.09
N ILE A 140 -14.40 -10.41 12.44
CA ILE A 140 -14.93 -10.26 13.81
C ILE A 140 -15.72 -11.52 14.24
N ASP A 141 -16.57 -12.03 13.36
CA ASP A 141 -17.36 -13.25 13.64
C ASP A 141 -16.45 -14.45 13.90
N ARG A 142 -15.31 -14.51 13.23
CA ARG A 142 -14.28 -15.54 13.46
C ARG A 142 -13.36 -15.25 14.66
N GLY A 143 -13.36 -14.03 15.19
CA GLY A 143 -12.41 -13.59 16.22
C GLY A 143 -10.95 -13.57 15.74
N ALA A 144 -10.70 -13.49 14.44
CA ALA A 144 -9.36 -13.54 13.86
C ALA A 144 -9.30 -12.86 12.48
N GLY A 145 -8.34 -11.98 12.30
CA GLY A 145 -8.06 -11.31 11.03
C GLY A 145 -6.86 -10.37 11.12
N HIS A 146 -6.24 -10.07 9.98
CA HIS A 146 -5.19 -9.08 9.91
C HIS A 146 -5.42 -8.14 8.73
N ILE A 147 -5.56 -6.85 8.98
CA ILE A 147 -5.66 -5.83 7.95
C ILE A 147 -4.34 -5.09 7.86
N ILE A 148 -3.80 -5.01 6.64
CA ILE A 148 -2.58 -4.25 6.34
C ILE A 148 -2.93 -3.11 5.40
N ASN A 149 -2.73 -1.87 5.84
CA ASN A 149 -2.93 -0.68 5.04
C ASN A 149 -1.58 -0.10 4.58
N VAL A 150 -1.38 0.05 3.28
CA VAL A 150 -0.15 0.63 2.73
C VAL A 150 -0.28 2.15 2.64
N ALA A 151 0.36 2.82 3.59
CA ALA A 151 0.48 4.28 3.63
C ALA A 151 1.74 4.77 2.89
N SER A 152 2.50 5.67 3.48
CA SER A 152 3.79 6.18 2.99
C SER A 152 4.50 6.95 4.10
N LEU A 153 5.83 7.07 4.04
CA LEU A 153 6.58 8.04 4.86
C LEU A 153 6.19 9.49 4.55
N ALA A 154 5.65 9.78 3.35
CA ALA A 154 5.07 11.09 3.03
C ALA A 154 3.92 11.48 3.96
N GLY A 155 3.23 10.50 4.57
CA GLY A 155 2.20 10.75 5.57
C GLY A 155 2.75 11.21 6.93
N LEU A 156 4.02 10.95 7.22
CA LEU A 156 4.71 11.45 8.42
C LEU A 156 5.46 12.75 8.16
N MET A 157 6.07 12.86 6.99
CA MET A 157 6.86 14.02 6.59
C MET A 157 6.46 14.47 5.17
N PRO A 158 5.44 15.33 5.06
CA PRO A 158 4.98 15.83 3.77
C PRO A 158 6.03 16.72 3.12
N VAL A 159 6.15 16.62 1.79
CA VAL A 159 7.05 17.42 0.97
C VAL A 159 6.25 18.20 -0.09
N PRO A 160 6.77 19.36 -0.59
CA PRO A 160 6.13 20.11 -1.66
C PRO A 160 5.88 19.24 -2.90
N GLY A 161 4.80 19.51 -3.62
CA GLY A 161 4.41 18.76 -4.82
C GLY A 161 3.65 17.46 -4.56
N GLN A 162 3.44 17.05 -3.29
CA GLN A 162 2.66 15.88 -2.88
C GLN A 162 1.52 16.24 -1.90
N THR A 163 0.99 17.44 -1.97
CA THR A 163 0.11 17.99 -0.92
C THR A 163 -1.07 17.06 -0.58
N VAL A 164 -1.87 16.68 -1.58
CA VAL A 164 -3.05 15.83 -1.36
C VAL A 164 -2.62 14.38 -1.12
N TYR A 165 -1.65 13.86 -1.86
CA TYR A 165 -1.13 12.51 -1.63
C TYR A 165 -0.66 12.34 -0.18
N ALA A 166 0.18 13.26 0.33
CA ALA A 166 0.66 13.21 1.71
C ALA A 166 -0.50 13.28 2.71
N GLY A 167 -1.50 14.13 2.45
CA GLY A 167 -2.72 14.21 3.24
C GLY A 167 -3.46 12.87 3.32
N THR A 168 -3.67 12.19 2.17
CA THR A 168 -4.33 10.88 2.15
C THR A 168 -3.54 9.82 2.91
N LYS A 169 -2.21 9.81 2.78
CA LYS A 169 -1.35 8.84 3.48
C LYS A 169 -1.24 9.12 4.99
N SER A 170 -1.32 10.39 5.42
CA SER A 170 -1.49 10.75 6.84
C SER A 170 -2.82 10.24 7.39
N ALA A 171 -3.91 10.41 6.63
CA ALA A 171 -5.22 9.91 7.00
C ALA A 171 -5.22 8.38 7.19
N VAL A 172 -4.59 7.62 6.28
CA VAL A 172 -4.44 6.16 6.41
C VAL A 172 -3.66 5.78 7.67
N ILE A 173 -2.59 6.51 8.02
CA ILE A 173 -1.82 6.23 9.25
C ILE A 173 -2.69 6.42 10.49
N SER A 174 -3.39 7.56 10.60
CA SER A 174 -4.25 7.86 11.74
C SER A 174 -5.44 6.90 11.83
N PHE A 175 -6.11 6.64 10.71
CA PHE A 175 -7.21 5.68 10.59
C PHE A 175 -6.79 4.27 11.06
N SER A 176 -5.65 3.78 10.58
CA SER A 176 -5.14 2.45 10.94
C SER A 176 -4.77 2.35 12.41
N SER A 177 -4.27 3.44 13.02
CA SER A 177 -3.95 3.49 14.44
C SER A 177 -5.23 3.40 15.28
N ALA A 178 -6.25 4.18 14.94
CA ALA A 178 -7.54 4.16 15.64
C ALA A 178 -8.22 2.78 15.51
N MET A 179 -8.20 2.18 14.30
CA MET A 179 -8.72 0.83 14.09
C MET A 179 -7.98 -0.23 14.92
N ALA A 180 -6.65 -0.12 15.05
CA ALA A 180 -5.88 -1.08 15.83
C ALA A 180 -6.33 -1.08 17.29
N ASP A 181 -6.64 0.09 17.86
CA ASP A 181 -7.15 0.21 19.23
C ASP A 181 -8.61 -0.24 19.32
N GLU A 182 -9.47 0.15 18.37
CA GLU A 182 -10.91 -0.15 18.36
C GLU A 182 -11.21 -1.65 18.26
N PHE A 183 -10.43 -2.40 17.48
CA PHE A 183 -10.67 -3.81 17.20
C PHE A 183 -9.71 -4.77 17.92
N ALA A 184 -8.84 -4.28 18.83
CA ALA A 184 -7.88 -5.11 19.55
C ALA A 184 -8.54 -6.27 20.30
N ASP A 185 -9.62 -5.99 21.02
CA ASP A 185 -10.37 -6.98 21.81
C ASP A 185 -11.25 -7.90 20.96
N ARG A 186 -11.33 -7.68 19.66
CA ARG A 186 -12.07 -8.51 18.71
C ARG A 186 -11.18 -9.54 17.97
N GLY A 187 -9.90 -9.64 18.36
CA GLY A 187 -8.94 -10.55 17.74
C GLY A 187 -8.42 -10.06 16.37
N ILE A 188 -8.66 -8.80 16.02
CA ILE A 188 -8.24 -8.21 14.74
C ILE A 188 -6.90 -7.49 14.90
N GLN A 189 -5.94 -7.85 14.04
CA GLN A 189 -4.68 -7.14 13.93
C GLN A 189 -4.79 -6.06 12.84
N VAL A 190 -4.27 -4.87 13.10
CA VAL A 190 -4.18 -3.81 12.09
C VAL A 190 -2.75 -3.31 12.01
N SER A 191 -2.19 -3.33 10.82
CA SER A 191 -0.84 -2.81 10.54
C SER A 191 -0.90 -1.72 9.48
N VAL A 192 -0.18 -0.63 9.69
CA VAL A 192 0.07 0.39 8.67
C VAL A 192 1.52 0.32 8.24
N VAL A 193 1.74 0.03 6.96
CA VAL A 193 3.07 -0.02 6.36
C VAL A 193 3.36 1.33 5.72
N MET A 194 4.54 1.88 6.02
CA MET A 194 4.97 3.19 5.55
C MET A 194 6.23 3.05 4.68
N PRO A 195 6.06 2.78 3.36
CA PRO A 195 7.16 2.74 2.42
C PRO A 195 7.82 4.12 2.26
N PRO A 196 9.14 4.16 2.02
CA PRO A 196 9.83 5.32 1.48
C PRO A 196 9.61 5.41 -0.03
N PHE A 197 10.44 6.20 -0.71
CA PHE A 197 10.55 6.10 -2.17
C PHE A 197 10.83 4.65 -2.57
N THR A 198 9.92 4.07 -3.34
CA THR A 198 10.02 2.68 -3.81
C THR A 198 10.05 2.68 -5.33
N ARG A 199 10.93 1.88 -5.93
CA ARG A 199 11.10 1.76 -7.38
C ARG A 199 9.85 1.13 -8.01
N THR A 200 8.85 1.97 -8.23
CA THR A 200 7.58 1.65 -8.88
C THR A 200 7.23 2.75 -9.88
N GLU A 201 6.22 2.54 -10.68
CA GLU A 201 5.73 3.56 -11.62
C GLU A 201 5.27 4.86 -10.95
N LEU A 202 4.88 4.81 -9.67
CA LEU A 202 4.45 6.00 -8.92
C LEU A 202 5.52 7.11 -8.89
N ILE A 203 6.80 6.75 -8.87
CA ILE A 203 7.91 7.70 -8.84
C ILE A 203 8.48 8.02 -10.23
N SER A 204 7.82 7.59 -11.32
CA SER A 204 8.27 7.88 -12.68
C SER A 204 8.43 9.39 -12.88
N GLY A 205 9.51 9.78 -13.54
CA GLY A 205 9.83 11.19 -13.83
C GLY A 205 10.39 11.99 -12.65
N THR A 206 10.43 11.45 -11.43
CA THR A 206 10.97 12.18 -10.26
C THR A 206 12.49 12.11 -10.20
N ALA A 207 13.13 13.21 -9.81
CA ALA A 207 14.58 13.27 -9.64
C ALA A 207 15.03 12.40 -8.45
N GLN A 208 16.10 11.62 -8.65
CA GLN A 208 16.74 10.88 -7.58
C GLN A 208 17.80 11.75 -6.90
N THR A 209 17.74 11.82 -5.57
CA THR A 209 18.75 12.51 -4.75
C THR A 209 19.41 11.49 -3.81
N ARG A 210 20.50 11.89 -3.14
CA ARG A 210 21.14 11.03 -2.14
C ARG A 210 20.20 10.67 -0.97
N ALA A 211 19.24 11.54 -0.67
CA ALA A 211 18.31 11.37 0.45
C ALA A 211 17.05 10.55 0.10
N ASN A 212 16.73 10.39 -1.19
CA ASN A 212 15.56 9.67 -1.67
C ASN A 212 15.91 8.47 -2.57
N ARG A 213 16.99 7.76 -2.28
CA ARG A 213 17.30 6.53 -3.02
C ARG A 213 16.13 5.57 -2.90
N PRO A 214 15.53 5.16 -4.04
CA PRO A 214 14.42 4.22 -4.00
C PRO A 214 14.88 2.87 -3.45
N VAL A 215 14.03 2.28 -2.61
CA VAL A 215 14.14 0.86 -2.23
C VAL A 215 13.38 0.01 -3.26
N GLU A 216 13.66 -1.28 -3.30
CA GLU A 216 12.95 -2.18 -4.21
C GLU A 216 11.59 -2.60 -3.62
N PRO A 217 10.58 -2.90 -4.45
CA PRO A 217 9.28 -3.42 -4.00
C PRO A 217 9.40 -4.63 -3.08
N GLN A 218 10.39 -5.48 -3.30
CA GLN A 218 10.70 -6.67 -2.51
C GLN A 218 11.08 -6.34 -1.06
N ASP A 219 11.71 -5.19 -0.81
CA ASP A 219 12.04 -4.76 0.56
C ASP A 219 10.76 -4.46 1.36
N ILE A 220 9.76 -3.87 0.68
CA ILE A 220 8.46 -3.59 1.28
C ILE A 220 7.67 -4.89 1.49
N ALA A 221 7.66 -5.78 0.49
CA ALA A 221 7.06 -7.10 0.60
C ALA A 221 7.63 -7.89 1.78
N ALA A 222 8.95 -7.89 1.94
CA ALA A 222 9.60 -8.52 3.08
C ALA A 222 9.20 -7.89 4.43
N ALA A 223 8.94 -6.58 4.46
CA ALA A 223 8.44 -5.91 5.68
C ALA A 223 6.99 -6.30 5.99
N ILE A 224 6.14 -6.44 4.97
CA ILE A 224 4.76 -6.93 5.09
C ILE A 224 4.75 -8.37 5.61
N VAL A 225 5.54 -9.27 5.03
CA VAL A 225 5.70 -10.66 5.49
C VAL A 225 6.12 -10.70 6.96
N ARG A 226 7.12 -9.90 7.35
CA ARG A 226 7.53 -9.80 8.76
C ARG A 226 6.43 -9.26 9.69
N ALA A 227 5.57 -8.36 9.19
CA ALA A 227 4.43 -7.86 9.95
C ALA A 227 3.35 -8.92 10.16
N LEU A 228 3.17 -9.83 9.22
CA LEU A 228 2.28 -11.00 9.37
C LEU A 228 2.84 -12.02 10.37
N ASP A 229 4.15 -12.30 10.33
CA ASP A 229 4.80 -13.19 11.28
C ASP A 229 4.83 -12.62 12.71
N LYS A 230 5.03 -11.31 12.84
CA LYS A 230 5.09 -10.57 14.13
C LYS A 230 4.29 -9.27 14.00
N PRO A 231 2.98 -9.31 14.26
CA PRO A 231 2.11 -8.14 14.09
C PRO A 231 2.59 -6.92 14.86
N LYS A 232 2.57 -5.78 14.17
CA LYS A 232 2.89 -4.45 14.72
C LYS A 232 1.99 -3.43 14.03
N THR A 233 1.41 -2.52 14.79
CA THR A 233 0.55 -1.48 14.23
C THR A 233 1.31 -0.60 13.24
N HIS A 234 2.55 -0.20 13.53
CA HIS A 234 3.33 0.68 12.66
C HIS A 234 4.57 -0.03 12.11
N VAL A 235 4.66 -0.13 10.80
CA VAL A 235 5.76 -0.76 10.07
C VAL A 235 6.38 0.25 9.12
N SER A 236 7.58 0.72 9.40
CA SER A 236 8.35 1.60 8.52
C SER A 236 9.50 0.85 7.83
N VAL A 237 9.84 1.27 6.63
CA VAL A 237 10.97 0.74 5.86
C VAL A 237 11.88 1.93 5.48
N PRO A 238 13.17 1.90 5.85
CA PRO A 238 13.80 0.95 6.78
C PRO A 238 13.21 1.01 8.18
N GLY A 239 13.34 -0.09 8.93
CA GLY A 239 12.83 -0.17 10.30
C GLY A 239 13.37 0.95 11.19
N GLY A 240 12.48 1.58 11.97
CA GLY A 240 12.87 2.63 12.93
C GLY A 240 12.92 4.05 12.36
N ILE A 241 12.90 4.27 11.03
CA ILE A 241 12.96 5.62 10.43
C ILE A 241 11.82 6.53 10.89
N ARG A 242 10.68 5.97 11.28
CA ARG A 242 9.55 6.74 11.83
C ARG A 242 9.93 7.50 13.11
N PHE A 243 10.85 6.98 13.93
CA PHE A 243 11.31 7.65 15.13
C PHE A 243 12.21 8.86 14.84
N VAL A 244 12.77 8.91 13.63
CA VAL A 244 13.51 10.07 13.12
C VAL A 244 12.57 11.05 12.45
N LEU A 245 11.68 10.57 11.58
CA LEU A 245 10.79 11.44 10.78
C LEU A 245 9.61 11.98 11.59
N GLY A 246 9.07 11.22 12.56
CA GLY A 246 7.97 11.67 13.39
C GLY A 246 8.26 12.99 14.12
N PRO A 247 9.36 13.11 14.87
CA PRO A 247 9.77 14.37 15.50
C PRO A 247 10.03 15.51 14.51
N LEU A 248 10.55 15.20 13.29
CA LEU A 248 10.72 16.21 12.24
C LEU A 248 9.38 16.79 11.77
N GLY A 249 8.31 16.00 11.80
CA GLY A 249 6.94 16.46 11.52
C GLY A 249 6.45 17.54 12.50
N LEU A 250 6.98 17.56 13.74
CA LEU A 250 6.66 18.57 14.75
C LEU A 250 7.39 19.89 14.54
N LEU A 251 8.39 19.93 13.67
CA LEU A 251 9.07 21.18 13.34
C LEU A 251 8.09 22.18 12.71
N GLY A 252 8.19 23.43 13.14
CA GLY A 252 7.46 24.53 12.50
C GLY A 252 7.82 24.66 11.01
N PRO A 253 7.02 25.40 10.23
CA PRO A 253 7.19 25.52 8.77
C PRO A 253 8.59 25.96 8.31
N ARG A 254 9.25 26.82 9.08
CA ARG A 254 10.63 27.27 8.78
C ARG A 254 11.64 26.13 8.91
N GLY A 255 11.55 25.35 9.98
CA GLY A 255 12.43 24.20 10.24
C GLY A 255 12.25 23.10 9.19
N ARG A 256 11.00 22.74 8.87
CA ARG A 256 10.71 21.75 7.81
C ARG A 256 11.26 22.17 6.45
N ARG A 257 11.08 23.44 6.04
CA ARG A 257 11.64 23.96 4.79
C ARG A 257 13.16 23.92 4.78
N TRP A 258 13.79 24.25 5.90
CA TRP A 258 15.25 24.19 6.01
C TRP A 258 15.75 22.73 5.83
N VAL A 259 15.14 21.75 6.52
CA VAL A 259 15.47 20.32 6.35
C VAL A 259 15.25 19.89 4.90
N SER A 260 14.07 20.15 4.32
CA SER A 260 13.71 19.74 2.96
C SER A 260 14.73 20.26 1.92
N ARG A 261 15.15 21.53 2.05
CA ARG A 261 16.19 22.12 1.19
C ARG A 261 17.56 21.48 1.38
N ARG A 262 17.93 21.15 2.64
CA ARG A 262 19.23 20.53 2.94
C ARG A 262 19.33 19.11 2.39
N VAL A 263 18.24 18.36 2.38
CA VAL A 263 18.21 17.00 1.84
C VAL A 263 17.77 16.94 0.38
N GLY A 264 17.43 18.08 -0.24
CA GLY A 264 17.08 18.19 -1.67
C GLY A 264 15.73 17.58 -2.02
N THR A 265 14.77 17.55 -1.07
CA THR A 265 13.41 17.00 -1.32
C THR A 265 12.38 18.09 -1.64
N ASP A 266 12.74 19.36 -1.54
CA ASP A 266 11.84 20.50 -1.73
C ASP A 266 11.35 20.68 -3.17
N LYS A 267 12.06 20.11 -4.17
CA LYS A 267 11.76 20.27 -5.60
C LYS A 267 11.43 18.96 -6.32
N VAL A 268 11.70 17.82 -5.72
CA VAL A 268 11.60 16.48 -6.35
C VAL A 268 10.26 16.22 -7.03
N PHE A 269 9.17 16.74 -6.48
CA PHE A 269 7.81 16.56 -7.00
C PHE A 269 7.22 17.83 -7.62
N LEU A 270 7.94 18.93 -7.61
CA LEU A 270 7.58 20.16 -8.32
C LEU A 270 8.29 20.25 -9.67
N GLU A 271 9.54 19.75 -9.75
CA GLU A 271 10.36 19.75 -10.95
C GLU A 271 10.58 18.29 -11.39
N PHE A 272 9.65 17.73 -12.18
CA PHE A 272 9.70 16.35 -12.63
C PHE A 272 9.64 16.26 -14.16
N ASP A 273 10.15 15.16 -14.73
CA ASP A 273 10.07 14.87 -16.15
C ASP A 273 8.66 14.41 -16.53
N THR A 274 7.90 15.32 -17.14
CA THR A 274 6.53 15.08 -17.58
C THR A 274 6.46 13.99 -18.65
N ALA A 275 7.45 13.91 -19.57
CA ALA A 275 7.46 12.91 -20.63
C ALA A 275 7.64 11.49 -20.05
N ALA A 276 8.59 11.32 -19.12
CA ALA A 276 8.81 10.05 -18.44
C ALA A 276 7.59 9.61 -17.59
N ARG A 277 6.75 10.56 -17.17
CA ARG A 277 5.57 10.31 -16.33
C ARG A 277 4.29 10.04 -17.14
N GLN A 278 4.22 10.44 -18.40
CA GLN A 278 3.01 10.33 -19.25
C GLN A 278 2.39 8.92 -19.25
N GLY A 279 3.22 7.88 -19.27
CA GLY A 279 2.74 6.50 -19.24
C GLY A 279 1.97 6.17 -17.96
N TYR A 280 2.46 6.60 -16.81
CA TYR A 280 1.78 6.46 -15.53
C TYR A 280 0.49 7.29 -15.47
N GLU A 281 0.53 8.55 -15.90
CA GLU A 281 -0.63 9.44 -15.84
C GLU A 281 -1.76 8.99 -16.75
N ARG A 282 -1.45 8.52 -17.96
CA ARG A 282 -2.46 7.94 -18.87
C ARG A 282 -3.14 6.74 -18.22
N ARG A 283 -2.42 5.83 -17.58
CA ARG A 283 -3.02 4.69 -16.87
C ARG A 283 -3.84 5.13 -15.66
N ALA A 284 -3.33 6.07 -14.88
CA ALA A 284 -4.06 6.64 -13.74
C ALA A 284 -5.36 7.35 -14.19
N GLN A 285 -5.37 7.99 -15.35
CA GLN A 285 -6.54 8.66 -15.93
C GLN A 285 -7.50 7.68 -16.62
N ALA A 286 -7.00 6.73 -17.41
CA ALA A 286 -7.81 5.68 -18.02
C ALA A 286 -8.55 4.87 -16.94
N ALA A 287 -7.89 4.71 -15.82
CA ALA A 287 -8.46 4.15 -14.61
C ALA A 287 -9.67 4.95 -14.06
N LEU A 288 -9.99 6.13 -14.55
CA LEU A 288 -11.11 6.98 -14.12
C LEU A 288 -12.28 6.99 -15.12
N GLY A 289 -12.32 6.04 -16.07
CA GLY A 289 -13.45 5.83 -16.98
C GLY A 289 -13.65 6.92 -18.03
N VAL A 290 -12.57 7.55 -18.51
CA VAL A 290 -12.63 8.53 -19.61
C VAL A 290 -11.61 8.19 -20.69
N VAL A 291 -12.13 7.58 -21.74
CA VAL A 291 -11.54 7.66 -23.07
C VAL A 291 -12.12 8.95 -23.69
N GLY A 292 -11.31 9.98 -23.88
CA GLY A 292 -11.59 11.09 -24.79
C GLY A 292 -12.09 12.41 -24.16
N GLU A 293 -11.28 13.07 -23.34
CA GLU A 293 -11.25 14.53 -23.31
C GLU A 293 -9.79 14.98 -23.48
N GLU A 294 -9.55 15.71 -24.56
CA GLU A 294 -8.24 16.21 -24.97
C GLU A 294 -7.60 17.06 -23.88
N LEU A 295 -6.32 16.84 -23.67
CA LEU A 295 -5.43 17.78 -23.01
C LEU A 295 -5.50 19.10 -23.78
N GLN A 296 -6.29 20.07 -23.34
CA GLN A 296 -6.10 21.46 -23.74
C GLN A 296 -5.02 22.07 -22.86
N PRO A 297 -4.11 22.84 -23.49
CA PRO A 297 -2.90 23.37 -22.89
C PRO A 297 -3.15 24.39 -21.77
#